data_9ae58235f3d1fcef00cbd0f5d5111a97
#
_entry.id   9ae58235f3d1fcef00cbd0f5d5111a97
#
_cell.length_a   1.000
_cell.length_b   1.000
_cell.length_c   1.000
_cell.angle_alpha   90.00
_cell.angle_beta   90.00
_cell.angle_gamma   90.00
#
_symmetry.space_group_name_H-M   'P 1'
#
loop_
_entity.id
_entity.type
_entity.pdbx_description
1 polymer ?
#
loop_
_entity_poly.entity_id
_entity_poly.type
_entity_poly.pdbx_seq_one_letter_code
_entity_poly.pdbx_strand_id
1 'polypeptide(L)'
;MPSTPRRVKQRRTYSHGGEPWLGFEAVRGLDGLGDDVLMIPLFGHTHGHCGIAVNTDDGWLLDAGDAYFDAREIKLPERKCGPIPALFQMVVTTERDKRRVNQDRLRALHADHPEVEIFCGHNPFEYLDLVEKSGGTPRGISPTHRPASAGRR
;
A
#
# COMPACT_ATOMS: atom_id res chain seq x y z
N MET A 1 0.20 42.46 -10.06
CA MET A 1 0.70 41.40 -10.95
C MET A 1 -0.39 40.35 -11.10
N PRO A 2 -0.92 40.07 -12.30
CA PRO A 2 -1.94 39.06 -12.48
C PRO A 2 -1.32 37.68 -12.27
N SER A 3 -1.92 36.87 -11.39
CA SER A 3 -1.53 35.50 -11.16
C SER A 3 -1.83 34.65 -12.39
N THR A 4 -0.80 34.04 -12.97
CA THR A 4 -0.94 33.09 -14.08
C THR A 4 -1.91 31.97 -13.65
N PRO A 5 -2.98 31.67 -14.41
CA PRO A 5 -3.89 30.61 -14.07
C PRO A 5 -3.12 29.28 -14.07
N ARG A 6 -3.16 28.58 -12.94
CA ARG A 6 -2.56 27.25 -12.78
C ARG A 6 -3.22 26.32 -13.78
N ARG A 7 -2.49 25.93 -14.82
CA ARG A 7 -2.98 25.03 -15.87
C ARG A 7 -3.43 23.72 -15.17
N VAL A 8 -4.73 23.48 -15.17
CA VAL A 8 -5.29 22.22 -14.66
C VAL A 8 -4.72 21.12 -15.56
N LYS A 9 -3.85 20.28 -15.02
CA LYS A 9 -3.36 19.11 -15.75
C LYS A 9 -4.56 18.25 -16.12
N GLN A 10 -4.61 17.78 -17.34
CA GLN A 10 -5.66 16.91 -17.86
C GLN A 10 -5.76 15.69 -16.95
N ARG A 11 -6.94 15.44 -16.36
CA ARG A 11 -7.18 14.24 -15.56
C ARG A 11 -7.31 13.07 -16.50
N ARG A 12 -6.60 11.99 -16.23
CA ARG A 12 -6.74 10.72 -16.93
C ARG A 12 -7.41 9.75 -15.98
N THR A 13 -8.31 8.94 -16.52
CA THR A 13 -9.02 7.89 -15.79
C THR A 13 -8.57 6.56 -16.38
N TYR A 14 -8.18 5.64 -15.51
CA TYR A 14 -7.84 4.28 -15.89
C TYR A 14 -8.96 3.34 -15.45
N SER A 15 -9.28 2.33 -16.29
CA SER A 15 -10.19 1.26 -15.91
C SER A 15 -9.47 0.29 -14.95
N HIS A 16 -10.26 -0.45 -14.18
CA HIS A 16 -9.74 -1.43 -13.21
C HIS A 16 -9.42 -2.80 -13.83
N GLY A 17 -9.41 -2.93 -15.12
CA GLY A 17 -8.98 -4.13 -15.84
C GLY A 17 -7.54 -3.95 -16.31
N GLY A 18 -6.73 -5.00 -16.20
CA GLY A 18 -5.34 -4.98 -16.62
C GLY A 18 -4.78 -6.37 -16.75
N GLU A 19 -3.46 -6.48 -16.88
CA GLU A 19 -2.78 -7.76 -16.93
C GLU A 19 -2.67 -8.37 -15.52
N PRO A 20 -2.72 -9.70 -15.39
CA PRO A 20 -2.48 -10.37 -14.12
C PRO A 20 -1.07 -10.08 -13.59
N TRP A 21 -0.98 -9.76 -12.29
CA TRP A 21 0.28 -9.58 -11.60
C TRP A 21 0.18 -10.19 -10.19
N LEU A 22 0.90 -11.27 -9.95
CA LEU A 22 1.04 -11.95 -8.65
C LEU A 22 -0.29 -12.11 -7.88
N GLY A 23 -1.33 -12.60 -8.59
CA GLY A 23 -2.68 -12.77 -8.02
C GLY A 23 -3.55 -11.52 -8.02
N PHE A 24 -3.07 -10.40 -8.57
CA PHE A 24 -3.84 -9.18 -8.77
C PHE A 24 -4.02 -8.85 -10.25
N GLU A 25 -5.10 -8.15 -10.57
CA GLU A 25 -5.24 -7.46 -11.83
C GLU A 25 -4.49 -6.14 -11.73
N ALA A 26 -3.61 -5.84 -12.68
CA ALA A 26 -2.80 -4.64 -12.69
C ALA A 26 -3.07 -3.79 -13.93
N VAL A 27 -3.01 -2.48 -13.78
CA VAL A 27 -3.04 -1.53 -14.91
C VAL A 27 -1.61 -1.15 -15.22
N ARG A 28 -1.20 -1.42 -16.47
CA ARG A 28 0.12 -1.06 -17.00
C ARG A 28 0.01 0.12 -17.97
N GLY A 29 1.16 0.67 -18.32
CA GLY A 29 1.20 1.75 -19.30
C GLY A 29 0.60 3.04 -18.77
N LEU A 30 0.81 3.33 -17.49
CA LEU A 30 0.50 4.65 -16.95
C LEU A 30 1.33 5.68 -17.69
N ASP A 31 0.68 6.61 -18.37
CA ASP A 31 1.33 7.55 -19.28
C ASP A 31 2.54 8.24 -18.67
N GLY A 32 3.69 7.98 -19.24
CA GLY A 32 4.97 8.58 -18.85
C GLY A 32 5.70 7.87 -17.69
N LEU A 33 5.19 6.72 -17.18
CA LEU A 33 5.82 5.99 -16.08
C LEU A 33 6.43 4.63 -16.51
N GLY A 34 6.13 4.14 -17.72
CA GLY A 34 6.65 2.86 -18.21
C GLY A 34 6.01 1.64 -17.51
N ASP A 35 6.61 0.46 -17.74
CA ASP A 35 6.12 -0.82 -17.21
C ASP A 35 6.58 -1.11 -15.78
N ASP A 36 7.44 -0.29 -15.22
CA ASP A 36 7.95 -0.43 -13.86
C ASP A 36 7.00 0.12 -12.80
N VAL A 37 5.89 0.73 -13.21
CA VAL A 37 4.89 1.28 -12.30
C VAL A 37 3.52 0.70 -12.62
N LEU A 38 2.96 -0.04 -11.65
CA LEU A 38 1.67 -0.70 -11.77
C LEU A 38 0.66 -0.08 -10.82
N MET A 39 -0.56 0.16 -11.30
CA MET A 39 -1.70 0.50 -10.46
C MET A 39 -2.47 -0.78 -10.13
N ILE A 40 -2.54 -1.14 -8.85
CA ILE A 40 -3.16 -2.36 -8.35
C ILE A 40 -4.54 -2.03 -7.76
N PRO A 41 -5.65 -2.52 -8.33
CA PRO A 41 -6.97 -2.32 -7.76
C PRO A 41 -7.10 -3.00 -6.38
N LEU A 42 -7.34 -2.19 -5.33
CA LEU A 42 -7.51 -2.63 -3.95
C LEU A 42 -8.82 -2.06 -3.37
N PHE A 43 -9.91 -2.27 -4.10
CA PHE A 43 -11.22 -1.73 -3.72
C PHE A 43 -11.66 -2.16 -2.33
N GLY A 44 -12.43 -1.31 -1.65
CA GLY A 44 -13.03 -1.62 -0.36
C GLY A 44 -12.94 -0.47 0.64
N HIS A 45 -11.78 0.16 0.82
CA HIS A 45 -11.70 1.43 1.55
C HIS A 45 -12.56 2.49 0.85
N THR A 46 -12.35 2.66 -0.44
CA THR A 46 -13.26 3.37 -1.36
C THR A 46 -13.53 2.52 -2.60
N HIS A 47 -14.52 2.94 -3.43
CA HIS A 47 -14.85 2.26 -4.68
C HIS A 47 -13.72 2.28 -5.72
N GLY A 48 -12.85 3.28 -5.68
CA GLY A 48 -11.73 3.43 -6.62
C GLY A 48 -10.36 3.31 -5.98
N HIS A 49 -10.26 2.73 -4.77
CA HIS A 49 -9.00 2.59 -4.07
C HIS A 49 -8.04 1.68 -4.83
N CYS A 50 -6.79 2.15 -5.01
CA CYS A 50 -5.71 1.42 -5.66
C CYS A 50 -4.42 1.54 -4.85
N GLY A 51 -3.61 0.51 -4.90
CA GLY A 51 -2.20 0.56 -4.53
C GLY A 51 -1.33 0.88 -5.74
N ILE A 52 -0.08 1.24 -5.48
CA ILE A 52 0.94 1.46 -6.51
C ILE A 52 2.11 0.53 -6.25
N ALA A 53 2.43 -0.32 -7.21
CA ALA A 53 3.64 -1.13 -7.18
C ALA A 53 4.72 -0.52 -8.07
N VAL A 54 5.94 -0.44 -7.56
CA VAL A 54 7.10 0.08 -8.28
C VAL A 54 8.17 -1.00 -8.32
N ASN A 55 8.65 -1.31 -9.51
CA ASN A 55 9.80 -2.18 -9.72
C ASN A 55 11.08 -1.44 -9.35
N THR A 56 11.89 -2.02 -8.49
CA THR A 56 13.17 -1.48 -8.02
C THR A 56 14.29 -2.48 -8.26
N ASP A 57 15.54 -2.08 -8.07
CA ASP A 57 16.68 -2.98 -8.19
C ASP A 57 16.64 -4.15 -7.17
N ASP A 58 15.95 -3.95 -6.04
CA ASP A 58 15.81 -4.93 -4.96
C ASP A 58 14.49 -5.75 -5.02
N GLY A 59 13.67 -5.58 -6.08
CA GLY A 59 12.36 -6.20 -6.24
C GLY A 59 11.21 -5.19 -6.29
N TRP A 60 10.01 -5.63 -5.96
CA TRP A 60 8.83 -4.78 -6.02
C TRP A 60 8.53 -4.11 -4.68
N LEU A 61 8.21 -2.82 -4.72
CA LEU A 61 7.71 -2.06 -3.58
C LEU A 61 6.23 -1.72 -3.83
N LEU A 62 5.33 -2.26 -3.01
CA LEU A 62 3.88 -2.04 -3.10
C LEU A 62 3.40 -1.12 -1.98
N ASP A 63 3.04 0.11 -2.34
CA ASP A 63 2.21 0.97 -1.49
C ASP A 63 0.75 0.51 -1.60
N ALA A 64 0.25 -0.14 -0.56
CA ALA A 64 -1.13 -0.62 -0.50
C ALA A 64 -2.13 0.47 -0.07
N GLY A 65 -1.67 1.71 0.15
CA GLY A 65 -2.51 2.84 0.58
C GLY A 65 -3.32 2.51 1.84
N ASP A 66 -4.64 2.59 1.74
CA ASP A 66 -5.59 2.36 2.84
C ASP A 66 -6.25 0.96 2.82
N ALA A 67 -5.65 -0.01 2.14
CA ALA A 67 -6.16 -1.37 2.12
C ALA A 67 -6.12 -2.04 3.51
N TYR A 68 -5.15 -1.65 4.34
CA TYR A 68 -5.02 -2.03 5.74
C TYR A 68 -4.38 -0.87 6.54
N PHE A 69 -4.39 -0.95 7.87
CA PHE A 69 -3.84 0.08 8.76
C PHE A 69 -2.85 -0.47 9.80
N ASP A 70 -2.85 -1.79 9.98
CA ASP A 70 -1.96 -2.47 10.92
C ASP A 70 -1.22 -3.59 10.16
N ALA A 71 0.11 -3.55 10.15
CA ALA A 71 0.94 -4.55 9.47
C ALA A 71 0.58 -5.99 9.86
N ARG A 72 0.08 -6.19 11.09
CA ARG A 72 -0.37 -7.50 11.60
C ARG A 72 -1.59 -8.04 10.85
N GLU A 73 -2.31 -7.21 10.09
CA GLU A 73 -3.43 -7.67 9.27
C GLU A 73 -2.96 -8.48 8.07
N ILE A 74 -1.74 -8.23 7.57
CA ILE A 74 -1.20 -8.93 6.38
C ILE A 74 0.08 -9.72 6.65
N LYS A 75 0.94 -9.31 7.60
CA LYS A 75 2.28 -9.89 7.82
C LYS A 75 2.33 -11.00 8.87
N LEU A 76 1.23 -11.29 9.57
CA LEU A 76 1.16 -12.39 10.54
C LEU A 76 0.33 -13.56 10.00
N PRO A 77 0.60 -14.81 10.45
CA PRO A 77 -0.21 -15.97 10.08
C PRO A 77 -1.69 -15.80 10.41
N GLU A 78 -1.99 -15.22 11.57
CA GLU A 78 -3.33 -14.85 11.98
C GLU A 78 -3.54 -13.33 11.79
N ARG A 79 -4.68 -12.98 11.18
CA ARG A 79 -5.05 -11.56 11.03
C ARG A 79 -5.29 -10.94 12.41
N LYS A 80 -4.50 -9.93 12.75
CA LYS A 80 -4.65 -9.14 13.98
C LYS A 80 -4.71 -7.66 13.63
N CYS A 81 -5.58 -6.94 14.33
CA CYS A 81 -5.68 -5.49 14.22
C CYS A 81 -5.85 -4.91 15.62
N GLY A 82 -5.13 -3.84 15.91
CA GLY A 82 -5.33 -3.12 17.16
C GLY A 82 -6.73 -2.50 17.26
N PRO A 83 -7.27 -2.27 18.48
CA PRO A 83 -8.64 -1.78 18.64
C PRO A 83 -8.87 -0.41 18.01
N ILE A 84 -7.90 0.49 18.05
CA ILE A 84 -8.01 1.83 17.47
C ILE A 84 -8.02 1.79 15.93
N PRO A 85 -7.07 1.14 15.24
CA PRO A 85 -7.15 0.95 13.80
C PRO A 85 -8.41 0.20 13.38
N ALA A 86 -8.85 -0.82 14.13
CA ALA A 86 -10.06 -1.58 13.82
C ALA A 86 -11.32 -0.71 13.85
N LEU A 87 -11.47 0.13 14.88
CA LEU A 87 -12.58 1.06 15.00
C LEU A 87 -12.58 2.09 13.87
N PHE A 88 -11.41 2.67 13.57
CA PHE A 88 -11.27 3.63 12.48
C PHE A 88 -11.62 3.01 11.13
N GLN A 89 -11.11 1.83 10.83
CA GLN A 89 -11.45 1.08 9.62
C GLN A 89 -12.95 0.83 9.48
N MET A 90 -13.65 0.56 10.60
CA MET A 90 -15.09 0.31 10.60
C MET A 90 -15.88 1.55 10.13
N VAL A 91 -15.40 2.74 10.46
CA VAL A 91 -16.04 4.02 10.11
C VAL A 91 -15.75 4.42 8.67
N VAL A 92 -14.49 4.25 8.21
CA VAL A 92 -14.05 4.81 6.92
C VAL A 92 -14.16 3.83 5.73
N THR A 93 -14.48 2.56 5.97
CA THR A 93 -14.57 1.56 4.90
C THR A 93 -15.92 1.60 4.20
N THR A 94 -15.92 1.75 2.88
CA THR A 94 -17.13 1.76 2.06
C THR A 94 -17.66 0.35 1.77
N GLU A 95 -16.78 -0.61 1.43
CA GLU A 95 -17.14 -1.99 1.05
C GLU A 95 -16.27 -3.00 1.83
N ARG A 96 -16.76 -3.41 3.00
CA ARG A 96 -16.00 -4.26 3.94
C ARG A 96 -15.58 -5.59 3.35
N ASP A 97 -16.46 -6.24 2.57
CA ASP A 97 -16.18 -7.55 2.01
C ASP A 97 -15.07 -7.49 0.98
N LYS A 98 -15.11 -6.51 0.07
CA LYS A 98 -14.06 -6.29 -0.92
C LYS A 98 -12.72 -5.98 -0.26
N ARG A 99 -12.72 -5.14 0.80
CA ARG A 99 -11.50 -4.86 1.56
C ARG A 99 -10.92 -6.13 2.18
N ARG A 100 -11.77 -6.98 2.78
CA ARG A 100 -11.31 -8.27 3.37
C ARG A 100 -10.70 -9.18 2.32
N VAL A 101 -11.35 -9.34 1.18
CA VAL A 101 -10.82 -10.13 0.06
C VAL A 101 -9.45 -9.60 -0.37
N ASN A 102 -9.29 -8.28 -0.53
CA ASN A 102 -8.01 -7.69 -0.90
C ASN A 102 -6.95 -7.84 0.19
N GLN A 103 -7.31 -7.76 1.48
CA GLN A 103 -6.38 -8.08 2.57
C GLN A 103 -5.92 -9.54 2.52
N ASP A 104 -6.80 -10.49 2.20
CA ASP A 104 -6.41 -11.90 2.05
C ASP A 104 -5.48 -12.11 0.85
N ARG A 105 -5.71 -11.40 -0.27
CA ARG A 105 -4.80 -11.39 -1.43
C ARG A 105 -3.44 -10.78 -1.08
N LEU A 106 -3.40 -9.67 -0.32
CA LEU A 106 -2.15 -9.07 0.16
C LEU A 106 -1.38 -9.98 1.11
N ARG A 107 -2.10 -10.77 1.94
CA ARG A 107 -1.48 -11.79 2.81
C ARG A 107 -0.83 -12.91 2.00
N ALA A 108 -1.54 -13.43 0.99
CA ALA A 108 -0.99 -14.42 0.08
C ALA A 108 0.24 -13.87 -0.65
N LEU A 109 0.15 -12.65 -1.20
CA LEU A 109 1.27 -11.98 -1.85
C LEU A 109 2.49 -11.88 -0.91
N HIS A 110 2.29 -11.45 0.33
CA HIS A 110 3.39 -11.34 1.30
C HIS A 110 4.02 -12.68 1.67
N ALA A 111 3.20 -13.76 1.72
CA ALA A 111 3.67 -15.10 2.08
C ALA A 111 4.41 -15.79 0.92
N ASP A 112 3.90 -15.63 -0.30
CA ASP A 112 4.32 -16.40 -1.47
C ASP A 112 5.40 -15.66 -2.30
N HIS A 113 5.54 -14.34 -2.12
CA HIS A 113 6.40 -13.45 -2.91
C HIS A 113 7.28 -12.56 -2.01
N PRO A 114 8.37 -13.11 -1.45
CA PRO A 114 9.27 -12.37 -0.58
C PRO A 114 10.02 -11.22 -1.28
N GLU A 115 10.05 -11.22 -2.62
CA GLU A 115 10.59 -10.15 -3.44
C GLU A 115 9.66 -8.92 -3.51
N VAL A 116 8.45 -9.00 -2.93
CA VAL A 116 7.51 -7.87 -2.86
C VAL A 116 7.45 -7.31 -1.44
N GLU A 117 8.03 -6.14 -1.23
CA GLU A 117 7.86 -5.42 0.04
C GLU A 117 6.55 -4.64 0.02
N ILE A 118 5.67 -4.91 0.99
CA ILE A 118 4.34 -4.28 1.09
C ILE A 118 4.29 -3.36 2.31
N PHE A 119 3.76 -2.16 2.12
CA PHE A 119 3.51 -1.20 3.19
C PHE A 119 2.19 -0.45 2.97
N CYS A 120 1.65 0.18 4.02
CA CYS A 120 0.46 1.02 3.92
C CYS A 120 0.74 2.48 4.29
N GLY A 121 -0.15 3.38 3.86
CA GLY A 121 0.01 4.82 4.03
C GLY A 121 -0.07 5.31 5.49
N HIS A 122 -0.59 4.50 6.41
CA HIS A 122 -0.88 4.91 7.79
C HIS A 122 -0.04 4.21 8.86
N ASN A 123 0.91 3.35 8.48
CA ASN A 123 1.77 2.66 9.43
C ASN A 123 3.18 3.29 9.47
N PRO A 124 3.48 4.14 10.47
CA PRO A 124 4.78 4.79 10.56
C PRO A 124 5.93 3.80 10.77
N PHE A 125 5.65 2.61 11.33
CA PHE A 125 6.68 1.60 11.57
C PHE A 125 7.12 0.92 10.27
N GLU A 126 6.19 0.65 9.36
CA GLU A 126 6.54 0.14 8.02
C GLU A 126 7.39 1.15 7.25
N TYR A 127 7.07 2.44 7.34
CA TYR A 127 7.89 3.49 6.76
C TYR A 127 9.31 3.51 7.35
N LEU A 128 9.45 3.42 8.68
CA LEU A 128 10.75 3.40 9.34
C LEU A 128 11.58 2.17 8.92
N ASP A 129 10.95 1.00 8.83
CA ASP A 129 11.61 -0.24 8.39
C ASP A 129 12.11 -0.12 6.95
N LEU A 130 11.32 0.47 6.05
CA LEU A 130 11.71 0.71 4.65
C LEU A 130 12.90 1.68 4.56
N VAL A 131 12.84 2.79 5.29
CA VAL A 131 13.93 3.79 5.29
C VAL A 131 15.21 3.19 5.84
N GLU A 132 15.13 2.38 6.91
CA GLU A 132 16.29 1.68 7.47
C GLU A 132 16.90 0.69 6.47
N LYS A 133 16.06 -0.11 5.79
CA LYS A 133 16.50 -1.05 4.76
C LYS A 133 17.18 -0.35 3.57
N SER A 134 16.70 0.82 3.17
CA SER A 134 17.27 1.62 2.08
C SER A 134 18.52 2.43 2.47
N GLY A 135 18.98 2.35 3.73
CA GLY A 135 20.10 3.16 4.23
C GLY A 135 19.79 4.66 4.37
N GLY A 136 18.52 5.03 4.31
CA GLY A 136 18.06 6.41 4.41
C GLY A 136 17.93 6.91 5.85
N THR A 137 17.56 8.19 5.99
CA THR A 137 17.27 8.80 7.28
C THR A 137 15.79 9.16 7.36
N PRO A 138 15.05 8.68 8.38
CA PRO A 138 13.63 9.01 8.56
C PRO A 138 13.41 10.51 8.70
N ARG A 139 12.41 11.05 8.00
CA ARG A 139 12.01 12.45 8.13
C ARG A 139 10.67 12.55 8.85
N GLY A 140 10.59 13.36 9.90
CA GLY A 140 9.34 13.73 10.55
C GLY A 140 8.76 12.72 11.55
N ILE A 141 9.40 11.57 11.78
CA ILE A 141 8.98 10.57 12.76
C ILE A 141 10.08 10.37 13.79
N SER A 142 9.74 10.54 15.09
CA SER A 142 10.68 10.27 16.17
C SER A 142 10.78 8.76 16.43
N PRO A 143 12.00 8.19 16.48
CA PRO A 143 12.20 6.74 16.72
C PRO A 143 11.74 6.27 18.10
N THR A 144 11.43 7.17 19.02
CA THR A 144 11.18 6.89 20.45
C THR A 144 9.86 6.16 20.74
N HIS A 145 9.00 5.94 19.74
CA HIS A 145 7.70 5.28 19.91
C HIS A 145 7.60 3.90 19.24
N ARG A 146 8.72 3.24 18.95
CA ARG A 146 8.69 1.90 18.38
C ARG A 146 8.23 0.90 19.46
N PRO A 147 7.07 0.23 19.32
CA PRO A 147 6.76 -0.90 20.19
C PRO A 147 7.84 -1.96 20.01
N ALA A 148 8.29 -2.57 21.12
CA ALA A 148 9.30 -3.61 21.10
C ALA A 148 8.93 -4.65 20.01
N SER A 149 9.83 -4.87 19.05
CA SER A 149 9.65 -5.78 17.93
C SER A 149 9.20 -7.14 18.47
N ALA A 150 8.06 -7.64 18.01
CA ALA A 150 7.72 -9.04 18.10
C ALA A 150 8.86 -9.81 17.40
N GLY A 151 9.60 -10.59 18.18
CA GLY A 151 10.92 -11.12 17.88
C GLY A 151 11.08 -11.70 16.48
N ARG A 152 12.24 -11.43 15.93
CA ARG A 152 12.85 -12.24 14.88
C ARG A 152 13.00 -13.68 15.42
N ARG A 153 12.27 -14.60 14.89
CA ARG A 153 12.59 -16.03 14.88
C ARG A 153 12.37 -16.56 13.49
#